data_c4fc212f1ece61973877fcbb755f13d3
#
_entry.id   c4fc212f1ece61973877fcbb755f13d3
#
_cell.length_a   1.000
_cell.length_b   1.000
_cell.length_c   1.000
_cell.angle_alpha   90.00
_cell.angle_beta   90.00
_cell.angle_gamma   90.00
#
_symmetry.space_group_name_H-M   'P 1'
#
loop_
_entity.id
_entity.type
_entity.pdbx_description
1 polymer ?
#
loop_
_entity_poly.entity_id
_entity_poly.type
_entity_poly.pdbx_seq_one_letter_code
_entity_poly.pdbx_strand_id
1 'polypeptide(L)'
;MSEQIKSLSKALTVLEFLGNHPNGVSLQKVSEGTGFNKSSVHRILATFEASGYVAQMCSGKEYRLTMKLVQLGHAAINSDVTGTVKPYLSELLDDVNETVNFLSFDADNIIFKDKFEPVNSAFRTRTYVGLHSPMYCSAAGKCYLAFSSESVRETYWQRNVSTMKPLTENTILDKSQFFDVLDKIKARGYALDDEENEAGISCVAVPIFDKNKSPVYAVSVSSLTPKMKALGYEEIASRIQDITTRIEQQLF
;
A
#
# COMPACT_ATOMS: atom_id res chain seq x y z
N MET A 1 -20.50 -19.66 -5.12
CA MET A 1 -20.39 -18.22 -4.83
C MET A 1 -21.23 -17.93 -3.61
N SER A 2 -20.64 -17.48 -2.50
CA SER A 2 -21.40 -17.13 -1.29
C SER A 2 -22.26 -15.90 -1.60
N GLU A 3 -23.53 -15.97 -1.19
CA GLU A 3 -24.48 -14.88 -1.35
C GLU A 3 -24.06 -13.70 -0.45
N GLN A 4 -23.69 -12.58 -1.07
CA GLN A 4 -23.27 -11.38 -0.34
C GLN A 4 -24.49 -10.65 0.25
N ILE A 5 -24.37 -10.20 1.50
CA ILE A 5 -25.41 -9.38 2.16
C ILE A 5 -25.35 -7.97 1.56
N LYS A 6 -26.24 -7.67 0.61
CA LYS A 6 -26.28 -6.39 -0.14
C LYS A 6 -26.31 -5.14 0.75
N SER A 7 -27.00 -5.20 1.89
CA SER A 7 -27.07 -4.06 2.82
C SER A 7 -25.73 -3.80 3.52
N LEU A 8 -25.01 -4.86 3.88
CA LEU A 8 -23.67 -4.75 4.47
C LEU A 8 -22.66 -4.20 3.46
N SER A 9 -22.68 -4.70 2.22
CA SER A 9 -21.82 -4.19 1.15
C SER A 9 -22.02 -2.68 0.93
N LYS A 10 -23.29 -2.22 0.88
CA LYS A 10 -23.59 -0.78 0.79
C LYS A 10 -23.08 0.01 1.98
N ALA A 11 -23.18 -0.53 3.19
CA ALA A 11 -22.69 0.13 4.39
C ALA A 11 -21.16 0.29 4.35
N LEU A 12 -20.43 -0.75 3.95
CA LEU A 12 -18.97 -0.69 3.78
C LEU A 12 -18.57 0.36 2.71
N THR A 13 -19.25 0.40 1.56
CA THR A 13 -19.00 1.43 0.53
C THR A 13 -19.17 2.86 1.07
N VAL A 14 -20.19 3.09 1.91
CA VAL A 14 -20.39 4.41 2.56
C VAL A 14 -19.26 4.71 3.54
N LEU A 15 -18.80 3.72 4.32
CA LEU A 15 -17.70 3.89 5.27
C LEU A 15 -16.39 4.24 4.56
N GLU A 16 -16.06 3.53 3.47
CA GLU A 16 -14.89 3.79 2.63
C GLU A 16 -14.95 5.18 1.97
N PHE A 17 -16.13 5.59 1.49
CA PHE A 17 -16.33 6.92 0.94
C PHE A 17 -16.03 8.02 1.96
N LEU A 18 -16.44 7.85 3.22
CA LEU A 18 -16.11 8.77 4.32
C LEU A 18 -14.60 8.82 4.58
N GLY A 19 -13.90 7.69 4.44
CA GLY A 19 -12.44 7.61 4.59
C GLY A 19 -11.68 8.56 3.65
N ASN A 20 -12.20 8.76 2.43
CA ASN A 20 -11.62 9.67 1.44
C ASN A 20 -11.95 11.16 1.71
N HIS A 21 -12.70 11.46 2.79
CA HIS A 21 -13.13 12.83 3.13
C HIS A 21 -12.82 13.15 4.61
N PRO A 22 -11.51 13.29 4.97
CA PRO A 22 -11.09 13.42 6.38
C PRO A 22 -11.66 14.67 7.08
N ASN A 23 -11.97 15.71 6.32
CA ASN A 23 -12.54 16.97 6.84
C ASN A 23 -14.06 16.93 7.04
N GLY A 24 -14.69 15.78 6.76
CA GLY A 24 -16.14 15.63 6.81
C GLY A 24 -16.82 15.83 5.45
N VAL A 25 -18.00 15.22 5.31
CA VAL A 25 -18.77 15.26 4.07
C VAL A 25 -20.28 15.22 4.36
N SER A 26 -21.07 15.96 3.58
CA SER A 26 -22.53 16.01 3.73
C SER A 26 -23.17 14.73 3.21
N LEU A 27 -24.34 14.39 3.77
CA LEU A 27 -25.20 13.27 3.33
C LEU A 27 -25.47 13.33 1.80
N GLN A 28 -25.65 14.54 1.26
CA GLN A 28 -25.88 14.72 -0.16
C GLN A 28 -24.68 14.26 -1.00
N LYS A 29 -23.46 14.70 -0.64
CA LYS A 29 -22.22 14.28 -1.32
C LYS A 29 -21.98 12.78 -1.21
N VAL A 30 -22.26 12.16 -0.06
CA VAL A 30 -22.18 10.69 0.09
C VAL A 30 -23.15 9.99 -0.85
N SER A 31 -24.41 10.50 -0.96
CA SER A 31 -25.43 9.95 -1.86
C SER A 31 -24.99 10.04 -3.32
N GLU A 32 -24.46 11.18 -3.74
CA GLU A 32 -23.97 11.42 -5.09
C GLU A 32 -22.74 10.57 -5.43
N GLY A 33 -21.76 10.52 -4.53
CA GLY A 33 -20.50 9.80 -4.76
C GLY A 33 -20.63 8.26 -4.71
N THR A 34 -21.58 7.74 -3.92
CA THR A 34 -21.83 6.30 -3.84
C THR A 34 -22.93 5.80 -4.80
N GLY A 35 -23.71 6.71 -5.39
CA GLY A 35 -24.87 6.38 -6.22
C GLY A 35 -26.06 5.82 -5.44
N PHE A 36 -26.04 5.88 -4.10
CA PHE A 36 -27.15 5.38 -3.27
C PHE A 36 -28.14 6.51 -2.97
N ASN A 37 -29.44 6.17 -2.85
CA ASN A 37 -30.45 7.18 -2.50
C ASN A 37 -30.25 7.72 -1.08
N LYS A 38 -30.66 8.99 -0.86
CA LYS A 38 -30.47 9.71 0.41
C LYS A 38 -31.04 8.99 1.62
N SER A 39 -32.19 8.32 1.49
CA SER A 39 -32.81 7.60 2.60
C SER A 39 -31.99 6.39 3.04
N SER A 40 -31.38 5.65 2.09
CA SER A 40 -30.47 4.53 2.39
C SER A 40 -29.18 5.03 3.06
N VAL A 41 -28.57 6.09 2.51
CA VAL A 41 -27.36 6.71 3.09
C VAL A 41 -27.63 7.20 4.50
N HIS A 42 -28.77 7.89 4.74
CA HIS A 42 -29.15 8.36 6.06
C HIS A 42 -29.25 7.22 7.09
N ARG A 43 -29.91 6.12 6.73
CA ARG A 43 -30.05 4.95 7.62
C ARG A 43 -28.71 4.31 7.93
N ILE A 44 -27.81 4.22 6.94
CA ILE A 44 -26.44 3.68 7.11
C ILE A 44 -25.63 4.60 8.04
N LEU A 45 -25.64 5.91 7.80
CA LEU A 45 -24.92 6.88 8.62
C LEU A 45 -25.44 6.87 10.07
N ALA A 46 -26.78 6.85 10.28
CA ALA A 46 -27.37 6.76 11.61
C ALA A 46 -26.95 5.49 12.35
N THR A 47 -26.84 4.35 11.63
CA THR A 47 -26.36 3.09 12.21
C THR A 47 -24.89 3.18 12.62
N PHE A 48 -24.04 3.74 11.76
CA PHE A 48 -22.63 3.96 12.07
C PHE A 48 -22.44 4.96 13.23
N GLU A 49 -23.25 6.00 13.30
CA GLU A 49 -23.22 6.98 14.39
C GLU A 49 -23.63 6.33 15.71
N ALA A 50 -24.75 5.61 15.75
CA ALA A 50 -25.19 4.85 16.91
C ALA A 50 -24.15 3.81 17.38
N SER A 51 -23.40 3.26 16.44
CA SER A 51 -22.32 2.30 16.70
C SER A 51 -20.96 2.99 17.00
N GLY A 52 -20.88 4.31 16.93
CA GLY A 52 -19.70 5.10 17.24
C GLY A 52 -18.59 5.11 16.16
N TYR A 53 -18.84 4.63 14.94
CA TYR A 53 -17.88 4.65 13.82
C TYR A 53 -17.84 5.97 13.08
N VAL A 54 -18.95 6.70 13.11
CA VAL A 54 -19.15 7.99 12.44
C VAL A 54 -19.65 8.98 13.47
N ALA A 55 -19.30 10.24 13.31
CA ALA A 55 -19.85 11.35 14.10
C ALA A 55 -20.33 12.45 13.16
N GLN A 56 -21.45 13.07 13.49
CA GLN A 56 -21.91 14.29 12.86
C GLN A 56 -21.20 15.49 13.49
N MET A 57 -20.71 16.41 12.68
CA MET A 57 -20.01 17.60 13.17
C MET A 57 -20.99 18.65 13.69
N CYS A 58 -20.67 19.29 14.82
CA CYS A 58 -21.52 20.29 15.48
C CYS A 58 -21.79 21.54 14.63
N SER A 59 -20.90 21.86 13.70
CA SER A 59 -20.98 23.09 12.85
C SER A 59 -21.80 22.92 11.58
N GLY A 60 -22.28 21.72 11.27
CA GLY A 60 -22.93 21.44 10.01
C GLY A 60 -23.58 20.06 9.96
N LYS A 61 -24.11 19.73 8.79
CA LYS A 61 -24.71 18.43 8.50
C LYS A 61 -23.69 17.44 7.91
N GLU A 62 -22.41 17.57 8.33
CA GLU A 62 -21.31 16.78 7.80
C GLU A 62 -20.97 15.62 8.72
N TYR A 63 -20.62 14.49 8.11
CA TYR A 63 -20.27 13.23 8.77
C TYR A 63 -18.79 12.95 8.56
N ARG A 64 -18.10 12.47 9.60
CA ARG A 64 -16.71 12.02 9.55
C ARG A 64 -16.50 10.71 10.29
N LEU A 65 -15.43 10.02 9.97
CA LEU A 65 -15.00 8.83 10.71
C LEU A 65 -14.51 9.21 12.11
N THR A 66 -14.66 8.29 13.07
CA THR A 66 -14.19 8.45 14.44
C THR A 66 -12.91 7.64 14.68
N MET A 67 -12.25 7.91 15.81
CA MET A 67 -11.08 7.14 16.29
C MET A 67 -11.38 5.68 16.62
N LYS A 68 -12.64 5.26 16.65
CA LYS A 68 -13.02 3.85 16.82
C LYS A 68 -12.46 2.95 15.73
N LEU A 69 -12.34 3.46 14.49
CA LEU A 69 -11.71 2.72 13.39
C LEU A 69 -10.21 2.51 13.61
N VAL A 70 -9.51 3.48 14.19
CA VAL A 70 -8.10 3.34 14.56
C VAL A 70 -7.94 2.26 15.63
N GLN A 71 -8.83 2.23 16.64
CA GLN A 71 -8.84 1.20 17.66
C GLN A 71 -8.99 -0.22 17.07
N LEU A 72 -9.86 -0.40 16.09
CA LEU A 72 -10.02 -1.68 15.39
C LEU A 72 -8.83 -1.99 14.48
N GLY A 73 -8.34 -0.99 13.75
CA GLY A 73 -7.16 -1.14 12.88
C GLY A 73 -5.91 -1.50 13.67
N HIS A 74 -5.77 -0.99 14.90
CA HIS A 74 -4.65 -1.33 15.77
C HIS A 74 -4.56 -2.84 16.05
N ALA A 75 -5.68 -3.54 16.18
CA ALA A 75 -5.69 -4.99 16.34
C ALA A 75 -5.23 -5.74 15.07
N ALA A 76 -5.41 -5.14 13.90
CA ALA A 76 -4.96 -5.71 12.63
C ALA A 76 -3.47 -5.42 12.34
N ILE A 77 -2.95 -4.30 12.87
CA ILE A 77 -1.56 -3.87 12.67
C ILE A 77 -0.61 -4.56 13.65
N ASN A 78 -1.05 -4.80 14.89
CA ASN A 78 -0.27 -5.46 15.93
C ASN A 78 -0.13 -6.97 15.67
N SER A 79 0.47 -7.33 14.55
CA SER A 79 1.10 -8.64 14.40
C SER A 79 2.50 -8.59 15.02
N ASP A 80 2.94 -9.67 15.65
CA ASP A 80 4.31 -9.84 16.19
C ASP A 80 5.41 -9.42 15.20
N VAL A 81 5.14 -9.58 13.91
CA VAL A 81 6.07 -9.26 12.83
C VAL A 81 6.46 -7.79 12.79
N THR A 82 5.49 -6.86 12.86
CA THR A 82 5.80 -5.42 12.76
C THR A 82 6.67 -4.96 13.94
N GLY A 83 6.39 -5.42 15.16
CA GLY A 83 7.21 -5.13 16.33
C GLY A 83 8.65 -5.65 16.20
N THR A 84 8.80 -6.86 15.64
CA THR A 84 10.10 -7.51 15.43
C THR A 84 10.94 -6.79 14.38
N VAL A 85 10.35 -6.31 13.28
CA VAL A 85 11.10 -5.68 12.18
C VAL A 85 11.43 -4.20 12.44
N LYS A 86 10.69 -3.53 13.31
CA LYS A 86 10.83 -2.09 13.58
C LYS A 86 12.25 -1.60 13.86
N PRO A 87 13.08 -2.26 14.70
CA PRO A 87 14.46 -1.82 14.94
C PRO A 87 15.31 -1.77 13.68
N TYR A 88 15.16 -2.77 12.81
CA TYR A 88 15.88 -2.89 11.54
C TYR A 88 15.48 -1.78 10.55
N LEU A 89 14.17 -1.46 10.49
CA LEU A 89 13.68 -0.39 9.63
C LEU A 89 14.11 0.99 10.12
N SER A 90 14.21 1.19 11.44
CA SER A 90 14.75 2.43 12.00
C SER A 90 16.24 2.59 11.69
N GLU A 91 17.02 1.51 11.78
CA GLU A 91 18.44 1.50 11.39
C GLU A 91 18.62 1.89 9.90
N LEU A 92 17.79 1.29 9.02
CA LEU A 92 17.82 1.64 7.60
C LEU A 92 17.44 3.10 7.35
N LEU A 93 16.42 3.62 8.07
CA LEU A 93 16.03 5.03 7.99
C LEU A 93 17.18 5.95 8.34
N ASP A 94 17.90 5.68 9.44
CA ASP A 94 19.02 6.48 9.91
C ASP A 94 20.19 6.46 8.90
N ASP A 95 20.38 5.31 8.23
CA ASP A 95 21.45 5.15 7.23
C ASP A 95 21.14 5.85 5.91
N VAL A 96 19.93 5.68 5.36
CA VAL A 96 19.57 6.25 4.05
C VAL A 96 18.97 7.66 4.15
N ASN A 97 18.43 8.04 5.30
CA ASN A 97 17.71 9.29 5.55
C ASN A 97 16.62 9.61 4.50
N GLU A 98 15.90 8.55 4.09
CA GLU A 98 14.77 8.58 3.16
C GLU A 98 13.61 7.76 3.69
N THR A 99 12.40 7.90 3.11
CA THR A 99 11.23 7.14 3.54
C THR A 99 11.44 5.65 3.37
N VAL A 100 11.34 4.90 4.48
CA VAL A 100 11.40 3.43 4.52
C VAL A 100 10.00 2.88 4.75
N ASN A 101 9.58 1.90 3.94
CA ASN A 101 8.28 1.25 4.10
C ASN A 101 8.47 -0.26 4.31
N PHE A 102 7.64 -0.82 5.18
CA PHE A 102 7.46 -2.26 5.33
C PHE A 102 6.12 -2.68 4.72
N LEU A 103 6.13 -3.65 3.84
CA LEU A 103 4.99 -4.01 3.01
C LEU A 103 4.68 -5.51 3.10
N SER A 104 3.41 -5.85 3.00
CA SER A 104 2.92 -7.21 2.77
C SER A 104 2.13 -7.28 1.47
N PHE A 105 1.75 -8.48 1.08
CA PHE A 105 1.02 -8.75 -0.15
C PHE A 105 -0.36 -9.31 0.18
N ASP A 106 -1.39 -8.82 -0.49
CA ASP A 106 -2.76 -9.31 -0.36
C ASP A 106 -3.44 -9.33 -1.73
N ALA A 107 -3.78 -10.52 -2.20
CA ALA A 107 -4.34 -10.76 -3.53
C ALA A 107 -3.49 -10.08 -4.62
N ASP A 108 -4.00 -9.01 -5.21
CA ASP A 108 -3.39 -8.30 -6.33
C ASP A 108 -2.78 -6.93 -5.92
N ASN A 109 -2.62 -6.69 -4.60
CA ASN A 109 -2.14 -5.42 -4.04
C ASN A 109 -0.98 -5.61 -3.08
N ILE A 110 -0.17 -4.56 -2.94
CA ILE A 110 0.71 -4.38 -1.79
C ILE A 110 -0.04 -3.63 -0.70
N ILE A 111 0.27 -3.94 0.57
CA ILE A 111 -0.26 -3.23 1.74
C ILE A 111 0.89 -2.65 2.55
N PHE A 112 0.82 -1.37 2.86
CA PHE A 112 1.76 -0.70 3.74
C PHE A 112 1.50 -1.10 5.19
N LYS A 113 2.37 -1.93 5.77
CA LYS A 113 2.30 -2.41 7.17
C LYS A 113 2.89 -1.43 8.16
N ASP A 114 3.97 -0.76 7.77
CA ASP A 114 4.61 0.30 8.55
C ASP A 114 5.35 1.27 7.64
N LYS A 115 5.61 2.49 8.14
CA LYS A 115 6.25 3.57 7.41
C LYS A 115 7.09 4.41 8.35
N PHE A 116 8.34 4.66 7.95
CA PHE A 116 9.31 5.46 8.68
C PHE A 116 9.74 6.63 7.79
N GLU A 117 9.63 7.84 8.30
CA GLU A 117 10.00 9.07 7.58
C GLU A 117 11.06 9.85 8.34
N PRO A 118 12.04 10.47 7.66
CA PRO A 118 12.98 11.37 8.31
C PRO A 118 12.25 12.55 8.95
N VAL A 119 12.64 12.90 10.18
CA VAL A 119 11.98 13.95 10.98
C VAL A 119 11.95 15.30 10.24
N ASN A 120 13.04 15.62 9.52
CA ASN A 120 13.23 16.91 8.83
C ASN A 120 13.09 16.80 7.31
N SER A 121 12.35 15.81 6.80
CA SER A 121 12.12 15.70 5.36
C SER A 121 11.26 16.85 4.85
N ALA A 122 11.77 17.57 3.85
CA ALA A 122 10.97 18.58 3.13
C ALA A 122 9.91 17.94 2.20
N PHE A 123 10.03 16.63 1.95
CA PHE A 123 9.12 15.86 1.11
C PHE A 123 8.55 14.68 1.90
N ARG A 124 7.25 14.45 1.73
CA ARG A 124 6.55 13.27 2.28
C ARG A 124 5.80 12.57 1.17
N THR A 125 5.97 11.26 1.11
CA THR A 125 5.19 10.42 0.19
C THR A 125 3.72 10.40 0.61
N ARG A 126 2.82 10.19 -0.34
CA ARG A 126 1.36 10.09 -0.06
C ARG A 126 0.96 8.77 0.58
N THR A 127 1.90 7.84 0.75
CA THR A 127 1.65 6.53 1.34
C THR A 127 1.38 6.63 2.84
N TYR A 128 0.57 5.72 3.37
CA TYR A 128 0.24 5.61 4.80
C TYR A 128 -0.01 4.14 5.17
N VAL A 129 0.11 3.82 6.44
CA VAL A 129 -0.15 2.46 6.95
C VAL A 129 -1.59 2.04 6.67
N GLY A 130 -1.76 0.85 6.09
CA GLY A 130 -3.04 0.33 5.64
C GLY A 130 -3.40 0.69 4.19
N LEU A 131 -2.63 1.54 3.50
CA LEU A 131 -2.84 1.81 2.08
C LEU A 131 -2.63 0.54 1.25
N HIS A 132 -3.56 0.29 0.34
CA HIS A 132 -3.44 -0.70 -0.73
C HIS A 132 -2.98 -0.01 -2.00
N SER A 133 -1.98 -0.57 -2.67
CA SER A 133 -1.45 -0.04 -3.93
C SER A 133 -1.27 -1.17 -4.95
N PRO A 134 -1.46 -0.89 -6.25
CA PRO A 134 -1.32 -1.90 -7.29
C PRO A 134 0.11 -2.46 -7.37
N MET A 135 0.24 -3.75 -7.72
CA MET A 135 1.56 -4.37 -7.85
C MET A 135 2.29 -3.95 -9.13
N TYR A 136 1.58 -3.69 -10.24
CA TYR A 136 2.20 -3.52 -11.57
C TYR A 136 3.11 -2.29 -11.66
N CYS A 137 2.83 -1.22 -10.94
CA CYS A 137 3.57 0.04 -10.99
C CYS A 137 4.41 0.32 -9.73
N SER A 138 4.43 -0.61 -8.76
CA SER A 138 5.20 -0.43 -7.52
C SER A 138 6.42 -1.33 -7.46
N ALA A 139 7.54 -0.85 -6.91
CA ALA A 139 8.74 -1.65 -6.72
C ALA A 139 8.45 -2.92 -5.91
N ALA A 140 7.78 -2.82 -4.76
CA ALA A 140 7.47 -3.97 -3.91
C ALA A 140 6.54 -4.99 -4.61
N GLY A 141 5.54 -4.54 -5.37
CA GLY A 141 4.67 -5.41 -6.13
C GLY A 141 5.40 -6.15 -7.25
N LYS A 142 6.27 -5.47 -7.99
CA LYS A 142 7.13 -6.11 -8.99
C LYS A 142 8.11 -7.10 -8.36
N CYS A 143 8.63 -6.82 -7.14
CA CYS A 143 9.41 -7.79 -6.38
C CYS A 143 8.61 -9.07 -6.12
N TYR A 144 7.40 -8.95 -5.56
CA TYR A 144 6.56 -10.10 -5.28
C TYR A 144 6.33 -10.95 -6.54
N LEU A 145 5.92 -10.31 -7.62
CA LEU A 145 5.66 -11.01 -8.88
C LEU A 145 6.92 -11.64 -9.47
N ALA A 146 8.07 -10.99 -9.39
CA ALA A 146 9.33 -11.51 -9.91
C ALA A 146 9.77 -12.82 -9.25
N PHE A 147 9.52 -12.96 -7.94
CA PHE A 147 9.87 -14.15 -7.17
C PHE A 147 8.73 -15.16 -7.01
N SER A 148 7.54 -14.83 -7.52
CA SER A 148 6.40 -15.75 -7.60
C SER A 148 6.56 -16.75 -8.76
N SER A 149 5.74 -17.82 -8.74
CA SER A 149 5.69 -18.77 -9.85
C SER A 149 5.14 -18.12 -11.13
N GLU A 150 5.47 -18.67 -12.28
CA GLU A 150 4.99 -18.20 -13.57
C GLU A 150 3.45 -18.17 -13.62
N SER A 151 2.79 -19.19 -13.04
CA SER A 151 1.33 -19.26 -12.96
C SER A 151 0.73 -18.10 -12.13
N VAL A 152 1.40 -17.66 -11.07
CA VAL A 152 0.97 -16.49 -10.27
C VAL A 152 1.11 -15.20 -11.08
N ARG A 153 2.25 -14.99 -11.75
CA ARG A 153 2.49 -13.83 -12.63
C ARG A 153 1.43 -13.73 -13.72
N GLU A 154 1.17 -14.84 -14.41
CA GLU A 154 0.21 -14.93 -15.49
C GLU A 154 -1.22 -14.65 -15.00
N THR A 155 -1.61 -15.27 -13.88
CA THR A 155 -2.92 -15.05 -13.25
C THR A 155 -3.11 -13.59 -12.83
N TYR A 156 -2.08 -12.98 -12.24
CA TYR A 156 -2.10 -11.56 -11.87
C TYR A 156 -2.33 -10.69 -13.11
N TRP A 157 -1.57 -10.91 -14.18
CA TRP A 157 -1.70 -10.13 -15.41
C TRP A 157 -3.12 -10.24 -15.99
N GLN A 158 -3.62 -11.46 -16.15
CA GLN A 158 -4.95 -11.71 -16.74
C GLN A 158 -6.08 -11.05 -15.94
N ARG A 159 -5.99 -11.03 -14.61
CA ARG A 159 -7.01 -10.42 -13.76
C ARG A 159 -7.00 -8.89 -13.85
N ASN A 160 -5.83 -8.30 -13.98
CA ASN A 160 -5.65 -6.87 -13.76
C ASN A 160 -5.51 -6.05 -15.06
N VAL A 161 -5.09 -6.65 -16.16
CA VAL A 161 -4.77 -5.93 -17.41
C VAL A 161 -5.90 -5.00 -17.90
N SER A 162 -7.15 -5.38 -17.71
CA SER A 162 -8.31 -4.56 -18.14
C SER A 162 -8.55 -3.32 -17.23
N THR A 163 -7.97 -3.30 -16.03
CA THR A 163 -8.13 -2.22 -15.05
C THR A 163 -6.85 -1.40 -14.85
N MET A 164 -5.71 -1.88 -15.35
CA MET A 164 -4.45 -1.15 -15.31
C MET A 164 -4.56 0.16 -16.07
N LYS A 165 -3.97 1.21 -15.52
CA LYS A 165 -3.99 2.56 -16.10
C LYS A 165 -2.57 3.10 -16.17
N PRO A 166 -2.25 3.94 -17.17
CA PRO A 166 -1.01 4.70 -17.17
C PRO A 166 -1.11 5.77 -16.07
N LEU A 167 -0.37 5.60 -14.98
CA LEU A 167 -0.31 6.58 -13.89
C LEU A 167 0.69 7.69 -14.22
N THR A 168 1.70 7.33 -15.01
CA THR A 168 2.73 8.22 -15.56
C THR A 168 3.09 7.76 -16.97
N GLU A 169 3.97 8.50 -17.63
CA GLU A 169 4.54 8.10 -18.94
C GLU A 169 5.42 6.85 -18.84
N ASN A 170 5.95 6.55 -17.64
CA ASN A 170 6.84 5.41 -17.39
C ASN A 170 6.10 4.14 -16.96
N THR A 171 4.77 4.21 -16.70
CA THR A 171 4.00 3.04 -16.28
C THR A 171 4.01 1.96 -17.35
N ILE A 172 4.45 0.75 -17.00
CA ILE A 172 4.59 -0.37 -17.93
C ILE A 172 3.24 -1.08 -18.06
N LEU A 173 2.65 -1.04 -19.25
CA LEU A 173 1.35 -1.66 -19.58
C LEU A 173 1.46 -2.73 -20.68
N ASP A 174 2.63 -2.88 -21.29
CA ASP A 174 2.88 -3.97 -22.23
C ASP A 174 3.30 -5.24 -21.50
N LYS A 175 2.65 -6.37 -21.80
CA LYS A 175 2.88 -7.64 -21.11
C LYS A 175 4.32 -8.14 -21.28
N SER A 176 4.86 -8.10 -22.49
CA SER A 176 6.19 -8.62 -22.78
C SER A 176 7.24 -7.81 -22.03
N GLN A 177 7.14 -6.48 -22.11
CA GLN A 177 8.02 -5.57 -21.39
C GLN A 177 7.93 -5.76 -19.87
N PHE A 178 6.71 -5.96 -19.34
CA PHE A 178 6.51 -6.18 -17.91
C PHE A 178 7.18 -7.46 -17.43
N PHE A 179 7.00 -8.57 -18.17
CA PHE A 179 7.61 -9.86 -17.82
C PHE A 179 9.14 -9.82 -17.95
N ASP A 180 9.68 -9.16 -18.97
CA ASP A 180 11.13 -8.93 -19.10
C ASP A 180 11.70 -8.15 -17.89
N VAL A 181 10.94 -7.19 -17.37
CA VAL A 181 11.34 -6.45 -16.16
C VAL A 181 11.30 -7.36 -14.94
N LEU A 182 10.28 -8.23 -14.79
CA LEU A 182 10.23 -9.19 -13.69
C LEU A 182 11.42 -10.16 -13.71
N ASP A 183 11.84 -10.62 -14.88
CA ASP A 183 13.01 -11.51 -15.01
C ASP A 183 14.32 -10.79 -14.66
N LYS A 184 14.48 -9.53 -15.06
CA LYS A 184 15.60 -8.68 -14.63
C LYS A 184 15.62 -8.48 -13.12
N ILE A 185 14.45 -8.25 -12.48
CA ILE A 185 14.33 -8.13 -11.03
C ILE A 185 14.76 -9.42 -10.34
N LYS A 186 14.31 -10.57 -10.84
CA LYS A 186 14.68 -11.87 -10.31
C LYS A 186 16.19 -12.13 -10.39
N ALA A 187 16.83 -11.71 -11.47
CA ALA A 187 18.26 -11.87 -11.67
C ALA A 187 19.11 -10.99 -10.75
N ARG A 188 18.68 -9.74 -10.49
CA ARG A 188 19.45 -8.77 -9.68
C ARG A 188 19.06 -8.74 -8.20
N GLY A 189 17.92 -9.32 -7.82
CA GLY A 189 17.49 -9.43 -6.43
C GLY A 189 16.70 -8.24 -5.87
N TYR A 190 16.47 -7.18 -6.64
CA TYR A 190 15.70 -6.00 -6.22
C TYR A 190 14.87 -5.42 -7.35
N ALA A 191 13.81 -4.69 -7.02
CA ALA A 191 12.97 -3.99 -7.98
C ALA A 191 13.13 -2.48 -7.86
N LEU A 192 12.88 -1.80 -8.99
CA LEU A 192 12.85 -0.36 -9.11
C LEU A 192 11.47 0.06 -9.62
N ASP A 193 10.91 1.08 -9.01
CA ASP A 193 9.85 1.91 -9.57
C ASP A 193 10.54 3.25 -9.93
N ASP A 194 10.79 3.47 -11.20
CA ASP A 194 11.40 4.71 -11.72
C ASP A 194 10.32 5.61 -12.29
N GLU A 195 9.58 6.26 -11.40
CA GLU A 195 8.46 7.15 -11.74
C GLU A 195 7.29 6.43 -12.44
N GLU A 196 7.08 5.14 -12.17
CA GLU A 196 5.98 4.38 -12.77
C GLU A 196 4.65 4.63 -12.04
N ASN A 197 4.69 4.78 -10.71
CA ASN A 197 3.52 5.00 -9.87
C ASN A 197 3.20 6.50 -9.67
N GLU A 198 4.23 7.34 -9.52
CA GLU A 198 4.10 8.79 -9.34
C GLU A 198 5.29 9.50 -9.98
N ALA A 199 5.01 10.49 -10.84
CA ALA A 199 6.04 11.28 -11.50
C ALA A 199 6.91 12.02 -10.46
N GLY A 200 8.23 11.98 -10.65
CA GLY A 200 9.22 12.60 -9.76
C GLY A 200 9.57 11.77 -8.53
N ILE A 201 8.96 10.59 -8.34
CA ILE A 201 9.22 9.68 -7.22
C ILE A 201 9.81 8.37 -7.75
N SER A 202 10.91 7.93 -7.13
CA SER A 202 11.46 6.60 -7.38
C SER A 202 11.51 5.78 -6.09
N CYS A 203 11.35 4.45 -6.24
CA CYS A 203 11.39 3.50 -5.14
C CYS A 203 12.30 2.33 -5.49
N VAL A 204 13.08 1.87 -4.52
CA VAL A 204 13.81 0.60 -4.57
C VAL A 204 13.19 -0.34 -3.56
N ALA A 205 12.92 -1.58 -3.92
CA ALA A 205 12.37 -2.58 -3.02
C ALA A 205 13.12 -3.91 -3.09
N VAL A 206 13.26 -4.56 -1.94
CA VAL A 206 13.83 -5.90 -1.78
C VAL A 206 12.82 -6.78 -1.06
N PRO A 207 12.57 -8.01 -1.53
CA PRO A 207 11.66 -8.93 -0.88
C PRO A 207 12.27 -9.53 0.40
N ILE A 208 11.41 -9.97 1.30
CA ILE A 208 11.72 -10.82 2.45
C ILE A 208 11.09 -12.19 2.19
N PHE A 209 11.89 -13.23 2.27
CA PHE A 209 11.46 -14.61 1.98
C PHE A 209 11.17 -15.40 3.26
N ASP A 210 10.20 -16.29 3.16
CA ASP A 210 10.00 -17.34 4.17
C ASP A 210 11.00 -18.51 4.00
N LYS A 211 10.90 -19.52 4.87
CA LYS A 211 11.72 -20.75 4.77
C LYS A 211 11.54 -21.51 3.46
N ASN A 212 10.45 -21.32 2.76
CA ASN A 212 10.16 -21.96 1.47
C ASN A 212 10.65 -21.13 0.28
N LYS A 213 11.37 -20.03 0.53
CA LYS A 213 11.81 -19.06 -0.48
C LYS A 213 10.65 -18.39 -1.21
N SER A 214 9.50 -18.26 -0.55
CA SER A 214 8.36 -17.48 -1.04
C SER A 214 8.45 -16.04 -0.53
N PRO A 215 8.24 -15.02 -1.37
CA PRO A 215 8.22 -13.64 -0.93
C PRO A 215 6.96 -13.38 -0.09
N VAL A 216 7.14 -13.02 1.18
CA VAL A 216 6.02 -12.78 2.13
C VAL A 216 5.89 -11.32 2.53
N TYR A 217 6.99 -10.59 2.52
CA TYR A 217 7.07 -9.16 2.79
C TYR A 217 8.04 -8.50 1.83
N ALA A 218 8.09 -7.17 1.88
CA ALA A 218 9.14 -6.37 1.24
C ALA A 218 9.50 -5.17 2.12
N VAL A 219 10.74 -4.70 1.97
CA VAL A 219 11.19 -3.39 2.45
C VAL A 219 11.44 -2.52 1.23
N SER A 220 11.00 -1.28 1.26
CA SER A 220 11.30 -0.31 0.21
C SER A 220 11.81 1.01 0.76
N VAL A 221 12.66 1.67 -0.04
CA VAL A 221 13.08 3.05 0.16
C VAL A 221 12.51 3.89 -0.97
N SER A 222 11.88 5.01 -0.61
CA SER A 222 11.21 5.91 -1.55
C SER A 222 11.62 7.36 -1.33
N SER A 223 11.94 8.08 -2.39
CA SER A 223 12.22 9.51 -2.35
C SER A 223 12.04 10.18 -3.72
N LEU A 224 12.35 11.47 -3.79
CA LEU A 224 12.45 12.19 -5.06
C LEU A 224 13.47 11.53 -5.99
N THR A 225 13.09 11.34 -7.25
CA THR A 225 13.94 10.67 -8.26
C THR A 225 15.37 11.24 -8.36
N PRO A 226 15.62 12.58 -8.37
CA PRO A 226 16.98 13.09 -8.41
C PRO A 226 17.82 12.68 -7.20
N LYS A 227 17.19 12.57 -6.02
CA LYS A 227 17.87 12.16 -4.78
C LYS A 227 18.18 10.67 -4.80
N MET A 228 17.25 9.83 -5.24
CA MET A 228 17.45 8.40 -5.42
C MET A 228 18.57 8.10 -6.43
N LYS A 229 18.61 8.83 -7.54
CA LYS A 229 19.69 8.73 -8.54
C LYS A 229 21.05 9.15 -8.00
N ALA A 230 21.09 10.19 -7.17
CA ALA A 230 22.32 10.64 -6.53
C ALA A 230 22.88 9.65 -5.50
N LEU A 231 22.00 8.96 -4.76
CA LEU A 231 22.36 7.89 -3.82
C LEU A 231 22.80 6.61 -4.56
N GLY A 232 22.28 6.37 -5.75
CA GLY A 232 22.48 5.15 -6.52
C GLY A 232 21.53 4.03 -6.14
N TYR A 233 20.75 3.56 -7.11
CA TYR A 233 19.73 2.51 -6.88
C TYR A 233 20.32 1.18 -6.38
N GLU A 234 21.50 0.80 -6.89
CA GLU A 234 22.19 -0.43 -6.48
C GLU A 234 22.71 -0.32 -5.05
N GLU A 235 23.25 0.83 -4.67
CA GLU A 235 23.72 1.10 -3.30
C GLU A 235 22.56 1.02 -2.29
N ILE A 236 21.42 1.66 -2.61
CA ILE A 236 20.22 1.58 -1.79
C ILE A 236 19.73 0.13 -1.69
N ALA A 237 19.71 -0.60 -2.81
CA ALA A 237 19.30 -2.00 -2.83
C ALA A 237 20.19 -2.87 -1.94
N SER A 238 21.51 -2.67 -1.96
CA SER A 238 22.47 -3.39 -1.09
C SER A 238 22.17 -3.16 0.39
N ARG A 239 21.92 -1.92 0.79
CA ARG A 239 21.58 -1.57 2.18
C ARG A 239 20.26 -2.23 2.61
N ILE A 240 19.24 -2.23 1.74
CA ILE A 240 17.98 -2.91 2.03
C ILE A 240 18.20 -4.43 2.13
N GLN A 241 19.03 -5.04 1.25
CA GLN A 241 19.34 -6.48 1.27
C GLN A 241 19.99 -6.92 2.58
N ASP A 242 20.92 -6.14 3.11
CA ASP A 242 21.54 -6.41 4.41
C ASP A 242 20.50 -6.45 5.53
N ILE A 243 19.59 -5.50 5.53
CA ILE A 243 18.49 -5.42 6.51
C ILE A 243 17.49 -6.57 6.32
N THR A 244 17.05 -6.85 5.08
CA THR A 244 16.07 -7.92 4.82
C THR A 244 16.63 -9.29 5.17
N THR A 245 17.92 -9.54 4.94
CA THR A 245 18.61 -10.79 5.33
C THR A 245 18.57 -10.98 6.85
N ARG A 246 18.82 -9.94 7.63
CA ARG A 246 18.76 -10.00 9.09
C ARG A 246 17.33 -10.18 9.61
N ILE A 247 16.36 -9.56 8.95
CA ILE A 247 14.93 -9.75 9.25
C ILE A 247 14.51 -11.21 8.97
N GLU A 248 14.93 -11.81 7.85
CA GLU A 248 14.64 -13.21 7.53
C GLU A 248 15.15 -14.16 8.63
N GLN A 249 16.38 -13.96 9.10
CA GLN A 249 16.98 -14.76 10.17
C GLN A 249 16.22 -14.62 11.50
N GLN A 250 15.59 -13.48 11.72
CA GLN A 250 14.83 -13.22 12.96
C GLN A 250 13.40 -13.76 12.91
N LEU A 251 12.78 -13.76 11.72
CA LEU A 251 11.39 -14.17 11.57
C LEU A 251 11.20 -15.66 11.30
N PHE A 252 12.18 -16.28 10.67
CA PHE A 252 12.08 -17.64 10.13
C PHE A 252 13.26 -18.53 10.53
#